data_5bc6bd12eff0977246f994807be66479
#
_entry.id   5bc6bd12eff0977246f994807be66479
#
_cell.length_a   1.000
_cell.length_b   1.000
_cell.length_c   1.000
_cell.angle_alpha   90.00
_cell.angle_beta   90.00
_cell.angle_gamma   90.00
#
_symmetry.space_group_name_H-M   'P 1'
#
loop_
_entity.id
_entity.type
_entity.pdbx_description
1 polymer ?
#
loop_
_entity_poly.entity_id
_entity_poly.type
_entity_poly.pdbx_seq_one_letter_code
_entity_poly.pdbx_strand_id
1 'polypeptide(L)'
;VTLKKGRTLEEDFEIEEDAVALDGVVVSANRNETTRRLAPTLVNVVDLKIFENTNSTTLAQGLSFQPGVRVESNCQNCGFQQVRINGLDGPYTQILLDSRPIFSALSGVYGIEQIPASMIERVEVMRGGGSALFGSSAIAGTINIITKEPMRNSGMLSHTITGIGDGDAFDNSTALNASLVTDDQRAGLYIFGQNRHRSAYDHDGDGYSEIPKIHGQTIGFRSFLKTTTYSKLTFEYHHMEEFRRGGDLLNRPPHEANVAEQTEHSINGCLLYTSDAADDL
;
A
#
# COMPACT_ATOMS: atom_id res chain seq x y z
N VAL A 1 19.05 22.00 32.25
CA VAL A 1 19.76 21.70 33.53
C VAL A 1 21.23 22.06 33.36
N THR A 2 21.78 22.90 34.24
CA THR A 2 23.19 23.30 34.19
C THR A 2 23.93 22.53 35.27
N LEU A 3 24.81 21.60 34.88
CA LEU A 3 25.60 20.79 35.77
C LEU A 3 26.79 21.62 36.33
N LYS A 4 26.92 21.72 37.65
CA LYS A 4 28.09 22.30 38.32
C LYS A 4 29.06 21.18 38.70
N LYS A 5 30.37 21.42 38.44
CA LYS A 5 31.44 20.47 38.72
C LYS A 5 31.44 20.09 40.21
N GLY A 6 31.31 18.77 40.51
CA GLY A 6 31.40 18.23 41.88
C GLY A 6 30.05 18.12 42.62
N ARG A 7 28.91 18.22 41.93
CA ARG A 7 27.60 17.92 42.52
C ARG A 7 26.92 16.77 41.76
N THR A 8 26.37 15.84 42.49
CA THR A 8 25.43 14.80 41.99
C THR A 8 24.06 15.45 41.94
N LEU A 9 23.42 15.42 40.78
CA LEU A 9 22.03 15.80 40.61
C LEU A 9 21.22 14.49 40.48
N GLU A 10 20.30 14.25 41.38
CA GLU A 10 19.27 13.24 41.25
C GLU A 10 18.03 13.95 40.68
N GLU A 11 17.58 13.52 39.52
CA GLU A 11 16.37 14.04 38.88
C GLU A 11 15.51 12.85 38.52
N ASP A 12 14.34 12.79 39.12
CA ASP A 12 13.33 11.76 38.84
C ASP A 12 12.54 12.17 37.59
N PHE A 13 12.52 11.30 36.61
CA PHE A 13 11.70 11.47 35.40
C PHE A 13 10.44 10.63 35.56
N GLU A 14 9.30 11.27 35.64
CA GLU A 14 8.02 10.61 35.50
C GLU A 14 7.75 10.39 34.02
N ILE A 15 7.77 9.14 33.57
CA ILE A 15 7.42 8.75 32.21
C ILE A 15 5.92 8.41 32.25
N GLU A 16 5.10 9.28 31.70
CA GLU A 16 3.70 8.92 31.42
C GLU A 16 3.68 7.89 30.29
N GLU A 17 3.06 6.74 30.53
CA GLU A 17 2.75 5.80 29.45
C GLU A 17 1.82 6.49 28.46
N ASP A 18 2.31 6.68 27.23
CA ASP A 18 1.46 7.11 26.13
C ASP A 18 0.56 5.94 25.68
N ALA A 19 -0.52 5.77 26.41
CA ALA A 19 -1.52 4.74 26.15
C ALA A 19 -2.19 4.88 24.79
N VAL A 20 -2.08 6.04 24.13
CA VAL A 20 -2.67 6.33 22.82
C VAL A 20 -1.93 5.57 21.71
N ALA A 21 -0.64 5.30 21.85
CA ALA A 21 0.13 4.56 20.86
C ALA A 21 -0.18 3.04 20.83
N LEU A 22 -0.78 2.48 21.87
CA LEU A 22 -1.12 1.05 21.98
C LEU A 22 -2.52 0.71 21.46
N ASP A 23 -3.40 1.69 21.36
CA ASP A 23 -4.81 1.50 20.98
C ASP A 23 -5.09 1.97 19.54
N GLY A 24 -4.22 1.60 18.59
CA GLY A 24 -4.45 1.87 17.17
C GLY A 24 -5.82 1.33 16.72
N VAL A 25 -6.54 2.12 15.92
CA VAL A 25 -7.83 1.73 15.34
C VAL A 25 -7.59 0.86 14.11
N VAL A 26 -8.32 -0.25 14.00
CA VAL A 26 -8.33 -1.16 12.85
C VAL A 26 -9.74 -1.33 12.32
N VAL A 27 -9.87 -1.54 11.02
CA VAL A 27 -11.14 -1.70 10.32
C VAL A 27 -11.34 -3.14 9.83
N SER A 28 -10.26 -3.86 9.57
CA SER A 28 -10.29 -5.18 8.92
C SER A 28 -10.93 -6.27 9.77
N ALA A 29 -11.01 -6.10 11.09
CA ALA A 29 -11.52 -7.14 11.99
C ALA A 29 -13.01 -7.39 11.85
N ASN A 30 -13.82 -6.35 11.57
CA ASN A 30 -15.29 -6.43 11.53
C ASN A 30 -15.94 -5.44 10.56
N ARG A 31 -15.14 -4.82 9.67
CA ARG A 31 -15.53 -3.74 8.73
C ARG A 31 -15.93 -2.41 9.40
N ASN A 32 -15.80 -2.30 10.70
CA ASN A 32 -16.04 -1.06 11.45
C ASN A 32 -14.75 -0.64 12.16
N GLU A 33 -14.62 0.64 12.43
CA GLU A 33 -13.53 1.13 13.25
C GLU A 33 -13.61 0.51 14.65
N THR A 34 -12.56 -0.17 15.03
CA THR A 34 -12.47 -0.87 16.32
C THR A 34 -11.06 -0.70 16.88
N THR A 35 -10.96 -0.48 18.17
CA THR A 35 -9.66 -0.49 18.84
C THR A 35 -8.98 -1.83 18.61
N ARG A 36 -7.74 -1.85 18.16
CA ARG A 36 -6.98 -3.06 17.82
C ARG A 36 -7.00 -4.11 18.94
N ARG A 37 -6.98 -3.67 20.19
CA ARG A 37 -7.02 -4.55 21.36
C ARG A 37 -8.37 -5.26 21.55
N LEU A 38 -9.46 -4.64 21.09
CA LEU A 38 -10.82 -5.18 21.17
C LEU A 38 -11.25 -5.91 19.90
N ALA A 39 -10.38 -5.93 18.87
CA ALA A 39 -10.67 -6.58 17.61
C ALA A 39 -10.87 -8.10 17.81
N PRO A 40 -11.92 -8.72 17.25
CA PRO A 40 -12.21 -10.13 17.40
C PRO A 40 -11.17 -11.04 16.75
N THR A 41 -10.33 -10.50 15.87
CA THR A 41 -9.25 -11.20 15.18
C THR A 41 -7.95 -10.41 15.28
N LEU A 42 -6.82 -11.13 15.25
CA LEU A 42 -5.51 -10.48 15.28
C LEU A 42 -5.24 -9.74 13.99
N VAL A 43 -5.16 -8.43 14.08
CA VAL A 43 -4.78 -7.54 12.96
C VAL A 43 -3.39 -6.94 13.22
N ASN A 44 -2.47 -7.19 12.31
CA ASN A 44 -1.17 -6.53 12.30
C ASN A 44 -1.26 -5.27 11.43
N VAL A 45 -0.70 -4.19 11.93
CA VAL A 45 -0.66 -2.91 11.22
C VAL A 45 0.76 -2.66 10.73
N VAL A 46 0.91 -2.46 9.43
CA VAL A 46 2.13 -1.96 8.78
C VAL A 46 1.98 -0.46 8.67
N ASP A 47 2.71 0.26 9.49
CA ASP A 47 2.70 1.72 9.56
C ASP A 47 3.44 2.33 8.36
N LEU A 48 3.05 3.53 7.95
CA LEU A 48 3.72 4.32 6.91
C LEU A 48 5.23 4.48 7.19
N LYS A 49 5.65 4.57 8.46
CA LYS A 49 7.06 4.64 8.84
C LYS A 49 7.92 3.48 8.32
N ILE A 50 7.32 2.29 8.15
CA ILE A 50 8.03 1.16 7.56
C ILE A 50 8.36 1.46 6.10
N PHE A 51 7.40 1.98 5.33
CA PHE A 51 7.61 2.36 3.94
C PHE A 51 8.65 3.47 3.79
N GLU A 52 8.62 4.47 4.66
CA GLU A 52 9.58 5.58 4.67
C GLU A 52 10.99 5.11 5.05
N ASN A 53 11.13 4.33 6.13
CA ASN A 53 12.42 3.84 6.61
C ASN A 53 13.09 2.85 5.66
N THR A 54 12.31 2.12 4.88
CA THR A 54 12.80 1.14 3.89
C THR A 54 12.87 1.69 2.47
N ASN A 55 12.52 2.98 2.27
CA ASN A 55 12.39 3.60 0.96
C ASN A 55 11.49 2.79 0.00
N SER A 56 10.46 2.12 0.53
CA SER A 56 9.53 1.33 -0.25
C SER A 56 8.63 2.24 -1.08
N THR A 57 8.65 2.08 -2.40
CA THR A 57 7.84 2.89 -3.33
C THR A 57 6.50 2.24 -3.66
N THR A 58 6.34 0.94 -3.37
CA THR A 58 5.13 0.16 -3.64
C THR A 58 4.68 -0.64 -2.43
N LEU A 59 3.41 -1.05 -2.43
CA LEU A 59 2.85 -1.94 -1.40
C LEU A 59 3.67 -3.24 -1.25
N ALA A 60 4.05 -3.86 -2.36
CA ALA A 60 4.79 -5.12 -2.37
C ALA A 60 6.09 -5.02 -1.57
N GLN A 61 6.85 -3.95 -1.78
CA GLN A 61 8.10 -3.71 -1.06
C GLN A 61 7.88 -3.56 0.45
N GLY A 62 6.89 -2.77 0.87
CA GLY A 62 6.61 -2.56 2.29
C GLY A 62 6.11 -3.84 3.00
N LEU A 63 5.30 -4.66 2.31
CA LEU A 63 4.81 -5.93 2.84
C LEU A 63 5.91 -6.96 3.09
N SER A 64 7.05 -6.89 2.38
CA SER A 64 8.20 -7.79 2.57
C SER A 64 8.80 -7.70 3.98
N PHE A 65 8.56 -6.60 4.70
CA PHE A 65 9.01 -6.40 6.09
C PHE A 65 7.99 -6.84 7.13
N GLN A 66 6.81 -7.33 6.72
CA GLN A 66 5.77 -7.77 7.66
C GLN A 66 5.97 -9.24 8.04
N PRO A 67 6.21 -9.58 9.33
CA PRO A 67 6.32 -10.96 9.78
C PRO A 67 5.09 -11.80 9.44
N GLY A 68 5.32 -13.00 8.89
CA GLY A 68 4.26 -13.93 8.47
C GLY A 68 3.61 -13.62 7.12
N VAL A 69 4.12 -12.61 6.43
CA VAL A 69 3.81 -12.29 5.04
C VAL A 69 5.08 -12.49 4.22
N ARG A 70 4.96 -13.14 3.08
CA ARG A 70 6.06 -13.31 2.13
C ARG A 70 5.62 -12.81 0.76
N VAL A 71 6.40 -11.90 0.21
CA VAL A 71 6.24 -11.45 -1.17
C VAL A 71 7.21 -12.23 -2.03
N GLU A 72 6.71 -12.94 -3.03
CA GLU A 72 7.50 -13.77 -3.93
C GLU A 72 7.26 -13.40 -5.38
N SER A 73 8.33 -13.45 -6.18
CA SER A 73 8.23 -13.43 -7.63
C SER A 73 8.23 -14.88 -8.14
N ASN A 74 7.11 -15.32 -8.71
CA ASN A 74 6.95 -16.72 -9.12
C ASN A 74 7.31 -16.99 -10.58
N CYS A 75 7.56 -15.95 -11.34
CA CYS A 75 7.91 -16.05 -12.74
C CYS A 75 9.00 -15.03 -13.04
N GLN A 76 10.19 -15.46 -13.38
CA GLN A 76 11.30 -14.58 -13.72
C GLN A 76 10.93 -13.69 -14.91
N ASN A 77 10.50 -14.27 -16.01
CA ASN A 77 10.17 -13.51 -17.23
C ASN A 77 8.99 -12.57 -17.09
N CYS A 78 7.94 -12.95 -16.34
CA CYS A 78 6.79 -12.10 -16.12
C CYS A 78 6.96 -11.21 -14.89
N GLY A 79 7.85 -11.59 -13.95
CA GLY A 79 8.19 -10.78 -12.78
C GLY A 79 7.00 -10.39 -11.91
N PHE A 80 5.91 -11.16 -11.94
CA PHE A 80 4.78 -10.86 -11.08
C PHE A 80 5.06 -11.28 -9.64
N GLN A 81 4.59 -10.48 -8.73
CA GLN A 81 4.74 -10.71 -7.31
C GLN A 81 3.41 -11.12 -6.71
N GLN A 82 3.45 -12.16 -5.90
CA GLN A 82 2.30 -12.58 -5.11
C GLN A 82 2.62 -12.51 -3.62
N VAL A 83 1.58 -12.31 -2.82
CA VAL A 83 1.69 -12.31 -1.37
C VAL A 83 1.22 -13.66 -0.84
N ARG A 84 2.08 -14.29 -0.05
CA ARG A 84 1.74 -15.49 0.72
C ARG A 84 1.56 -15.14 2.19
N ILE A 85 0.46 -15.61 2.77
CA ILE A 85 0.21 -15.52 4.19
C ILE A 85 0.21 -16.95 4.77
N ASN A 86 1.02 -17.19 5.79
CA ASN A 86 1.14 -18.51 6.43
C ASN A 86 1.48 -19.65 5.45
N GLY A 87 2.20 -19.35 4.36
CA GLY A 87 2.59 -20.32 3.34
C GLY A 87 1.52 -20.64 2.29
N LEU A 88 0.31 -20.08 2.38
CA LEU A 88 -0.72 -20.24 1.37
C LEU A 88 -0.51 -19.25 0.22
N ASP A 89 -0.82 -19.69 -1.01
CA ASP A 89 -0.58 -18.95 -2.24
C ASP A 89 -1.44 -17.68 -2.36
N GLY A 90 -1.00 -16.76 -3.20
CA GLY A 90 -1.64 -15.46 -3.43
C GLY A 90 -3.15 -15.50 -3.69
N PRO A 91 -3.71 -16.42 -4.48
CA PRO A 91 -5.16 -16.53 -4.70
C PRO A 91 -5.99 -16.74 -3.43
N TYR A 92 -5.38 -17.20 -2.34
CA TYR A 92 -6.03 -17.38 -1.04
C TYR A 92 -5.93 -16.16 -0.13
N THR A 93 -5.28 -15.10 -0.60
CA THR A 93 -5.12 -13.82 0.12
C THR A 93 -5.99 -12.77 -0.53
N GLN A 94 -6.96 -12.22 0.21
CA GLN A 94 -7.81 -11.15 -0.27
C GLN A 94 -7.14 -9.79 -0.07
N ILE A 95 -6.96 -9.04 -1.15
CA ILE A 95 -6.45 -7.66 -1.12
C ILE A 95 -7.64 -6.70 -1.22
N LEU A 96 -7.66 -5.75 -0.29
CA LEU A 96 -8.72 -4.76 -0.17
C LEU A 96 -8.14 -3.35 -0.22
N LEU A 97 -8.92 -2.42 -0.74
CA LEU A 97 -8.71 -0.98 -0.62
C LEU A 97 -9.90 -0.39 0.16
N ASP A 98 -9.62 0.19 1.30
CA ASP A 98 -10.65 0.71 2.21
C ASP A 98 -11.81 -0.29 2.42
N SER A 99 -11.44 -1.54 2.76
CA SER A 99 -12.35 -2.68 3.01
C SER A 99 -13.14 -3.20 1.81
N ARG A 100 -12.77 -2.81 0.58
CA ARG A 100 -13.39 -3.25 -0.68
C ARG A 100 -12.40 -4.02 -1.52
N PRO A 101 -12.78 -5.17 -2.10
CA PRO A 101 -11.91 -5.90 -3.02
C PRO A 101 -11.52 -5.04 -4.22
N ILE A 102 -10.20 -4.92 -4.49
CA ILE A 102 -9.69 -4.13 -5.62
C ILE A 102 -9.52 -5.00 -6.86
N PHE A 103 -9.16 -6.26 -6.65
CA PHE A 103 -8.78 -7.16 -7.72
C PHE A 103 -9.67 -8.39 -7.72
N SER A 104 -10.00 -8.88 -8.91
CA SER A 104 -10.53 -10.24 -9.07
C SER A 104 -9.43 -11.26 -8.68
N ALA A 105 -9.81 -12.50 -8.42
CA ALA A 105 -8.88 -13.56 -8.02
C ALA A 105 -7.66 -13.70 -8.97
N LEU A 106 -7.84 -13.39 -10.26
CA LEU A 106 -6.77 -13.42 -11.26
C LEU A 106 -5.90 -12.16 -11.24
N SER A 107 -6.49 -10.98 -11.06
CA SER A 107 -5.75 -9.71 -11.01
C SER A 107 -5.13 -9.43 -9.63
N GLY A 108 -5.58 -10.08 -8.57
CA GLY A 108 -4.98 -9.98 -7.24
C GLY A 108 -3.52 -10.45 -7.16
N VAL A 109 -3.09 -11.21 -8.17
CA VAL A 109 -1.71 -11.69 -8.30
C VAL A 109 -0.79 -10.61 -8.88
N TYR A 110 -1.30 -9.71 -9.73
CA TYR A 110 -0.48 -8.75 -10.47
C TYR A 110 -0.51 -7.32 -9.93
N GLY A 111 -1.48 -6.96 -9.09
CA GLY A 111 -1.77 -5.57 -8.75
C GLY A 111 -0.98 -4.99 -7.59
N ILE A 112 -0.28 -5.78 -6.78
CA ILE A 112 0.34 -5.27 -5.55
C ILE A 112 1.55 -4.33 -5.76
N GLU A 113 2.23 -4.44 -6.90
CA GLU A 113 3.32 -3.51 -7.25
C GLU A 113 2.80 -2.18 -7.82
N GLN A 114 1.55 -2.14 -8.25
CA GLN A 114 0.92 -0.94 -8.83
C GLN A 114 0.41 0.03 -7.79
N ILE A 115 0.31 -0.42 -6.53
CA ILE A 115 -0.19 0.41 -5.42
C ILE A 115 0.97 1.23 -4.87
N PRO A 116 0.99 2.55 -5.10
CA PRO A 116 2.06 3.40 -4.65
C PRO A 116 2.00 3.61 -3.13
N ALA A 117 3.16 3.57 -2.47
CA ALA A 117 3.26 3.84 -1.05
C ALA A 117 2.72 5.25 -0.68
N SER A 118 2.76 6.19 -1.61
CA SER A 118 2.29 7.57 -1.40
C SER A 118 0.80 7.67 -1.08
N MET A 119 -0.04 6.75 -1.57
CA MET A 119 -1.47 6.73 -1.27
C MET A 119 -1.83 6.03 0.05
N ILE A 120 -0.89 5.27 0.62
CA ILE A 120 -1.13 4.41 1.78
C ILE A 120 -1.02 5.24 3.06
N GLU A 121 -1.98 5.13 3.96
CA GLU A 121 -1.91 5.59 5.35
C GLU A 121 -1.33 4.49 6.23
N ARG A 122 -1.90 3.28 6.15
CA ARG A 122 -1.46 2.07 6.81
C ARG A 122 -1.95 0.85 6.06
N VAL A 123 -1.35 -0.29 6.32
CA VAL A 123 -1.82 -1.58 5.81
C VAL A 123 -2.18 -2.48 6.98
N GLU A 124 -3.39 -2.99 6.97
CA GLU A 124 -3.89 -3.91 7.98
C GLU A 124 -3.84 -5.34 7.45
N VAL A 125 -3.06 -6.19 8.10
CA VAL A 125 -2.90 -7.60 7.74
C VAL A 125 -3.62 -8.46 8.77
N MET A 126 -4.74 -9.03 8.37
CA MET A 126 -5.47 -10.02 9.14
C MET A 126 -5.08 -11.42 8.66
N ARG A 127 -4.57 -12.25 9.56
CA ARG A 127 -4.18 -13.62 9.27
C ARG A 127 -5.27 -14.59 9.69
N GLY A 128 -5.53 -15.61 8.85
CA GLY A 128 -6.60 -16.58 9.08
C GLY A 128 -7.91 -16.21 8.38
N GLY A 129 -8.93 -17.00 8.58
CA GLY A 129 -10.17 -16.94 7.84
C GLY A 129 -10.92 -15.62 7.93
N GLY A 130 -10.87 -14.85 6.86
CA GLY A 130 -11.68 -13.64 6.65
C GLY A 130 -12.84 -13.86 5.69
N SER A 131 -13.07 -15.11 5.24
CA SER A 131 -14.02 -15.43 4.16
C SER A 131 -15.45 -15.00 4.43
N ALA A 132 -15.89 -15.03 5.68
CA ALA A 132 -17.24 -14.60 6.08
C ALA A 132 -17.46 -13.08 5.86
N LEU A 133 -16.40 -12.28 5.97
CA LEU A 133 -16.46 -10.83 5.83
C LEU A 133 -16.07 -10.35 4.42
N PHE A 134 -15.09 -11.00 3.80
CA PHE A 134 -14.39 -10.48 2.63
C PHE A 134 -14.44 -11.40 1.40
N GLY A 135 -15.14 -12.55 1.49
CA GLY A 135 -15.35 -13.46 0.39
C GLY A 135 -14.38 -14.64 0.33
N SER A 136 -14.57 -15.50 -0.68
CA SER A 136 -13.92 -16.80 -0.80
C SER A 136 -12.40 -16.75 -0.94
N SER A 137 -11.84 -15.67 -1.40
CA SER A 137 -10.37 -15.50 -1.52
C SER A 137 -9.68 -15.21 -0.20
N ALA A 138 -10.41 -14.87 0.88
CA ALA A 138 -9.83 -14.55 2.19
C ALA A 138 -9.64 -15.80 3.08
N ILE A 139 -9.04 -16.86 2.54
CA ILE A 139 -8.78 -18.12 3.27
C ILE A 139 -7.50 -18.00 4.09
N ALA A 140 -6.42 -17.56 3.48
CA ALA A 140 -5.12 -17.35 4.15
C ALA A 140 -5.15 -16.10 5.04
N GLY A 141 -5.86 -15.09 4.59
CA GLY A 141 -5.99 -13.82 5.27
C GLY A 141 -6.42 -12.69 4.35
N THR A 142 -6.39 -11.50 4.89
CA THR A 142 -6.79 -10.28 4.22
C THR A 142 -5.72 -9.22 4.39
N ILE A 143 -5.39 -8.52 3.32
CA ILE A 143 -4.53 -7.33 3.32
C ILE A 143 -5.41 -6.15 2.95
N ASN A 144 -5.70 -5.30 3.91
CA ASN A 144 -6.54 -4.12 3.73
C ASN A 144 -5.67 -2.87 3.72
N ILE A 145 -5.65 -2.20 2.60
CA ILE A 145 -4.93 -0.96 2.39
C ILE A 145 -5.86 0.18 2.76
N ILE A 146 -5.48 0.92 3.78
CA ILE A 146 -6.20 2.13 4.20
C ILE A 146 -5.53 3.31 3.51
N THR A 147 -6.30 4.04 2.72
CA THR A 147 -5.80 5.19 1.96
C THR A 147 -5.77 6.44 2.83
N LYS A 148 -4.81 7.32 2.53
CA LYS A 148 -4.68 8.61 3.22
C LYS A 148 -5.94 9.44 3.10
N GLU A 149 -6.38 9.97 4.22
CA GLU A 149 -7.42 10.99 4.26
C GLU A 149 -6.78 12.37 4.44
N PRO A 150 -7.24 13.40 3.72
CA PRO A 150 -6.70 14.73 3.88
C PRO A 150 -7.08 15.30 5.25
N MET A 151 -6.07 15.57 6.09
CA MET A 151 -6.24 16.13 7.44
C MET A 151 -5.74 17.57 7.55
N ARG A 152 -4.82 17.95 6.68
CA ARG A 152 -4.19 19.27 6.63
C ARG A 152 -3.70 19.58 5.23
N ASN A 153 -3.52 20.87 4.92
CA ASN A 153 -2.92 21.29 3.67
C ASN A 153 -1.44 20.85 3.64
N SER A 154 -1.10 20.07 2.64
CA SER A 154 0.27 19.58 2.46
C SER A 154 0.52 19.20 1.01
N GLY A 155 1.79 19.13 0.62
CA GLY A 155 2.22 18.63 -0.67
C GLY A 155 3.58 17.97 -0.55
N MET A 156 3.80 16.88 -1.29
CA MET A 156 5.07 16.18 -1.34
C MET A 156 5.34 15.73 -2.77
N LEU A 157 6.55 15.97 -3.23
CA LEU A 157 7.11 15.41 -4.44
C LEU A 157 8.33 14.59 -4.04
N SER A 158 8.38 13.34 -4.45
CA SER A 158 9.52 12.46 -4.21
C SER A 158 9.99 11.81 -5.50
N HIS A 159 11.29 11.60 -5.59
CA HIS A 159 11.90 10.83 -6.67
C HIS A 159 12.90 9.86 -6.08
N THR A 160 12.72 8.57 -6.38
CA THR A 160 13.57 7.49 -5.89
C THR A 160 14.24 6.83 -7.10
N ILE A 161 15.54 6.69 -7.02
CA ILE A 161 16.35 5.96 -8.01
C ILE A 161 16.96 4.76 -7.29
N THR A 162 16.64 3.57 -7.75
CA THR A 162 17.21 2.32 -7.22
C THR A 162 18.10 1.68 -8.28
N GLY A 163 19.39 1.51 -7.98
CA GLY A 163 20.32 0.75 -8.81
C GLY A 163 20.06 -0.76 -8.66
N ILE A 164 20.13 -1.49 -9.75
CA ILE A 164 19.98 -2.94 -9.80
C ILE A 164 21.29 -3.51 -10.35
N GLY A 165 21.79 -4.59 -9.72
CA GLY A 165 23.12 -5.08 -9.98
C GLY A 165 24.19 -4.06 -9.60
N ASP A 166 25.31 -4.02 -10.31
CA ASP A 166 26.38 -3.05 -10.09
C ASP A 166 26.12 -1.67 -10.77
N GLY A 167 24.85 -1.36 -11.01
CA GLY A 167 24.43 -0.11 -11.69
C GLY A 167 24.10 -0.30 -13.18
N ASP A 168 23.92 -1.54 -13.61
CA ASP A 168 23.60 -1.87 -15.00
C ASP A 168 22.14 -1.58 -15.37
N ALA A 169 21.25 -1.57 -14.36
CA ALA A 169 19.85 -1.23 -14.54
C ALA A 169 19.34 -0.33 -13.40
N PHE A 170 18.25 0.39 -13.67
CA PHE A 170 17.68 1.34 -12.72
C PHE A 170 16.17 1.18 -12.64
N ASP A 171 15.64 1.37 -11.43
CA ASP A 171 14.23 1.55 -11.15
C ASP A 171 14.01 3.00 -10.67
N ASN A 172 13.33 3.79 -11.47
CA ASN A 172 13.04 5.19 -11.20
C ASN A 172 11.56 5.33 -10.85
N SER A 173 11.29 5.92 -9.70
CA SER A 173 9.92 6.18 -9.24
C SER A 173 9.78 7.64 -8.84
N THR A 174 8.87 8.34 -9.49
CA THR A 174 8.47 9.71 -9.13
C THR A 174 7.07 9.68 -8.58
N ALA A 175 6.88 10.16 -7.36
CA ALA A 175 5.56 10.25 -6.74
C ALA A 175 5.24 11.67 -6.30
N LEU A 176 4.00 12.07 -6.54
CA LEU A 176 3.42 13.34 -6.12
C LEU A 176 2.20 13.05 -5.24
N ASN A 177 2.05 13.77 -4.15
CA ASN A 177 0.78 13.86 -3.44
C ASN A 177 0.52 15.29 -2.95
N ALA A 178 -0.76 15.64 -2.86
CA ALA A 178 -1.22 16.91 -2.34
C ALA A 178 -2.52 16.73 -1.55
N SER A 179 -2.63 17.46 -0.47
CA SER A 179 -3.79 17.45 0.43
C SER A 179 -4.27 18.89 0.62
N LEU A 180 -5.54 19.11 0.39
CA LEU A 180 -6.23 20.38 0.60
C LEU A 180 -7.41 20.13 1.52
N VAL A 181 -7.53 20.92 2.56
CA VAL A 181 -8.60 20.80 3.55
C VAL A 181 -9.11 22.20 3.90
N THR A 182 -10.41 22.34 4.01
CA THR A 182 -11.02 23.58 4.46
C THR A 182 -10.73 23.86 5.93
N ASP A 183 -10.67 25.12 6.34
CA ASP A 183 -10.33 25.52 7.70
C ASP A 183 -11.30 24.95 8.76
N ASP A 184 -12.56 24.72 8.39
CA ASP A 184 -13.57 24.07 9.22
C ASP A 184 -13.53 22.54 9.18
N GLN A 185 -12.58 21.95 8.43
CA GLN A 185 -12.42 20.52 8.24
C GLN A 185 -13.68 19.78 7.75
N ARG A 186 -14.57 20.50 7.05
CA ARG A 186 -15.80 19.93 6.50
C ARG A 186 -15.62 19.36 5.11
N ALA A 187 -14.63 19.81 4.36
CA ALA A 187 -14.30 19.27 3.05
C ALA A 187 -12.79 19.10 2.90
N GLY A 188 -12.40 18.06 2.18
CA GLY A 188 -11.01 17.81 1.87
C GLY A 188 -10.83 17.07 0.56
N LEU A 189 -9.68 17.28 -0.05
CA LEU A 189 -9.24 16.64 -1.30
C LEU A 189 -7.81 16.17 -1.14
N TYR A 190 -7.57 14.89 -1.37
CA TYR A 190 -6.25 14.28 -1.49
C TYR A 190 -6.04 13.83 -2.93
N ILE A 191 -4.95 14.27 -3.55
CA ILE A 191 -4.55 13.87 -4.90
C ILE A 191 -3.22 13.17 -4.79
N PHE A 192 -3.04 12.09 -5.54
CA PHE A 192 -1.77 11.38 -5.64
C PHE A 192 -1.51 10.91 -7.06
N GLY A 193 -0.24 10.76 -7.38
CA GLY A 193 0.22 10.22 -8.64
C GLY A 193 1.59 9.57 -8.50
N GLN A 194 1.87 8.57 -9.32
CA GLN A 194 3.17 7.94 -9.42
C GLN A 194 3.47 7.62 -10.89
N ASN A 195 4.71 7.86 -11.29
CA ASN A 195 5.28 7.34 -12.52
C ASN A 195 6.49 6.48 -12.15
N ARG A 196 6.51 5.24 -12.60
CA ARG A 196 7.59 4.29 -12.37
C ARG A 196 8.14 3.76 -13.69
N HIS A 197 9.43 3.75 -13.81
CA HIS A 197 10.14 3.19 -14.95
C HIS A 197 11.31 2.35 -14.46
N ARG A 198 11.25 1.03 -14.69
CA ARG A 198 12.30 0.08 -14.37
C ARG A 198 12.88 -0.51 -15.66
N SER A 199 14.19 -0.48 -15.79
CA SER A 199 14.90 -1.21 -16.85
C SER A 199 14.87 -2.71 -16.59
N ALA A 200 14.86 -3.52 -17.63
CA ALA A 200 15.12 -4.94 -17.50
C ALA A 200 16.56 -5.19 -17.06
N TYR A 201 16.78 -6.27 -16.32
CA TYR A 201 18.12 -6.68 -15.88
C TYR A 201 18.31 -8.17 -16.11
N ASP A 202 19.41 -8.50 -16.79
CA ASP A 202 19.93 -9.84 -17.05
C ASP A 202 21.16 -10.00 -16.16
N HIS A 203 21.07 -10.88 -15.15
CA HIS A 203 22.10 -11.03 -14.11
C HIS A 203 23.28 -11.88 -14.56
N ASP A 204 23.01 -12.93 -15.30
CA ASP A 204 24.03 -13.93 -15.67
C ASP A 204 24.53 -13.78 -17.11
N GLY A 205 23.96 -12.88 -17.89
CA GLY A 205 24.38 -12.53 -19.24
C GLY A 205 23.98 -13.57 -20.29
N ASP A 206 22.96 -14.38 -20.00
CA ASP A 206 22.47 -15.41 -20.92
C ASP A 206 21.49 -14.84 -21.98
N GLY A 207 21.14 -13.57 -21.88
CA GLY A 207 20.23 -12.85 -22.76
C GLY A 207 18.77 -12.84 -22.29
N TYR A 208 18.44 -13.53 -21.20
CA TYR A 208 17.13 -13.51 -20.55
C TYR A 208 17.15 -12.59 -19.32
N SER A 209 16.11 -11.83 -19.14
CA SER A 209 16.00 -10.95 -17.97
C SER A 209 15.43 -11.66 -16.77
N GLU A 210 16.14 -11.65 -15.62
CA GLU A 210 15.62 -12.06 -14.32
C GLU A 210 14.69 -11.00 -13.74
N ILE A 211 14.91 -9.73 -14.13
CA ILE A 211 14.05 -8.62 -13.72
C ILE A 211 13.45 -7.99 -14.97
N PRO A 212 12.11 -8.03 -15.14
CA PRO A 212 11.47 -7.44 -16.30
C PRO A 212 11.49 -5.91 -16.27
N LYS A 213 11.42 -5.31 -17.43
CA LYS A 213 11.15 -3.87 -17.53
C LYS A 213 9.71 -3.58 -17.13
N ILE A 214 9.51 -2.45 -16.47
CA ILE A 214 8.20 -1.95 -16.06
C ILE A 214 8.06 -0.49 -16.48
N HIS A 215 6.89 -0.14 -16.97
CA HIS A 215 6.44 1.23 -17.12
C HIS A 215 5.05 1.32 -16.47
N GLY A 216 4.98 1.99 -15.33
CA GLY A 216 3.76 2.09 -14.53
C GLY A 216 3.37 3.55 -14.31
N GLN A 217 2.09 3.84 -14.40
CA GLN A 217 1.51 5.14 -14.09
C GLN A 217 0.27 4.95 -13.21
N THR A 218 0.21 5.72 -12.15
CA THR A 218 -0.94 5.74 -11.25
C THR A 218 -1.33 7.18 -10.99
N ILE A 219 -2.61 7.46 -11.06
CA ILE A 219 -3.18 8.74 -10.65
C ILE A 219 -4.50 8.49 -9.94
N GLY A 220 -4.76 9.27 -8.91
CA GLY A 220 -6.02 9.15 -8.19
C GLY A 220 -6.27 10.33 -7.28
N PHE A 221 -7.49 10.37 -6.77
CA PHE A 221 -7.87 11.31 -5.74
C PHE A 221 -8.91 10.71 -4.80
N ARG A 222 -8.97 11.26 -3.60
CA ARG A 222 -10.00 11.02 -2.60
C ARG A 222 -10.48 12.36 -2.07
N SER A 223 -11.78 12.55 -2.05
CA SER A 223 -12.40 13.74 -1.48
C SER A 223 -13.44 13.36 -0.45
N PHE A 224 -13.64 14.21 0.53
CA PHE A 224 -14.74 14.07 1.47
C PHE A 224 -15.49 15.37 1.67
N LEU A 225 -16.78 15.24 2.03
CA LEU A 225 -17.63 16.32 2.43
C LEU A 225 -18.46 15.87 3.64
N LYS A 226 -18.28 16.52 4.79
CA LYS A 226 -19.14 16.33 5.97
C LYS A 226 -20.42 17.12 5.76
N THR A 227 -21.50 16.43 5.49
CA THR A 227 -22.82 17.07 5.26
C THR A 227 -23.46 17.49 6.55
N THR A 228 -23.26 16.71 7.62
CA THR A 228 -23.65 17.05 9.00
C THR A 228 -22.51 16.67 9.95
N THR A 229 -22.71 16.85 11.25
CA THR A 229 -21.74 16.39 12.28
C THR A 229 -21.59 14.86 12.25
N TYR A 230 -22.64 14.13 11.87
CA TYR A 230 -22.71 12.67 11.92
C TYR A 230 -22.71 12.02 10.54
N SER A 231 -22.58 12.79 9.46
CA SER A 231 -22.64 12.22 8.12
C SER A 231 -21.55 12.77 7.22
N LYS A 232 -20.99 11.87 6.40
CA LYS A 232 -19.85 12.12 5.52
C LYS A 232 -20.10 11.47 4.16
N LEU A 233 -19.86 12.23 3.10
CA LEU A 233 -19.80 11.76 1.74
C LEU A 233 -18.33 11.65 1.34
N THR A 234 -17.92 10.51 0.82
CA THR A 234 -16.56 10.29 0.30
C THR A 234 -16.66 9.89 -1.16
N PHE A 235 -15.85 10.52 -2.00
CA PHE A 235 -15.70 10.17 -3.41
C PHE A 235 -14.24 9.85 -3.71
N GLU A 236 -14.01 8.74 -4.39
CA GLU A 236 -12.69 8.23 -4.75
C GLU A 236 -12.64 7.86 -6.22
N TYR A 237 -11.49 8.10 -6.82
CA TYR A 237 -11.16 7.66 -8.17
C TYR A 237 -9.68 7.31 -8.26
N HIS A 238 -9.40 6.15 -8.83
CA HIS A 238 -8.03 5.69 -9.08
C HIS A 238 -7.94 5.13 -10.50
N HIS A 239 -6.91 5.52 -11.22
CA HIS A 239 -6.51 4.93 -12.49
C HIS A 239 -5.08 4.45 -12.38
N MET A 240 -4.85 3.21 -12.76
CA MET A 240 -3.54 2.57 -12.79
C MET A 240 -3.34 1.94 -14.16
N GLU A 241 -2.16 2.15 -14.72
CA GLU A 241 -1.71 1.55 -15.96
C GLU A 241 -0.32 0.99 -15.77
N GLU A 242 -0.10 -0.24 -16.19
CA GLU A 242 1.22 -0.86 -16.14
C GLU A 242 1.48 -1.66 -17.41
N PHE A 243 2.63 -1.41 -18.01
CA PHE A 243 3.24 -2.27 -19.01
C PHE A 243 4.43 -2.98 -18.40
N ARG A 244 4.49 -4.31 -18.60
CA ARG A 244 5.58 -5.15 -18.12
C ARG A 244 6.04 -6.07 -19.23
N ARG A 245 7.37 -6.24 -19.36
CA ARG A 245 7.96 -7.16 -20.33
C ARG A 245 9.28 -7.72 -19.83
N GLY A 246 9.40 -9.03 -19.80
CA GLY A 246 10.63 -9.77 -19.52
C GLY A 246 10.86 -10.91 -20.49
N GLY A 247 12.05 -11.45 -20.52
CA GLY A 247 12.48 -12.51 -21.43
C GLY A 247 13.72 -12.12 -22.22
N ASP A 248 13.84 -12.65 -23.43
CA ASP A 248 14.95 -12.34 -24.33
C ASP A 248 14.57 -11.27 -25.38
N LEU A 249 15.55 -10.74 -26.12
CA LEU A 249 15.35 -9.86 -27.26
C LEU A 249 14.29 -8.77 -27.03
N LEU A 250 14.34 -8.14 -25.86
CA LEU A 250 13.31 -7.23 -25.36
C LEU A 250 12.97 -6.04 -26.29
N ASN A 251 13.82 -5.77 -27.28
CA ASN A 251 13.61 -4.72 -28.28
C ASN A 251 12.94 -5.22 -29.57
N ARG A 252 12.69 -6.54 -29.67
CA ARG A 252 12.06 -7.15 -30.83
C ARG A 252 10.55 -7.29 -30.63
N PRO A 253 9.76 -7.38 -31.70
CA PRO A 253 8.34 -7.72 -31.58
C PRO A 253 8.14 -9.06 -30.86
N PRO A 254 7.00 -9.28 -30.14
CA PRO A 254 6.77 -10.49 -29.37
C PRO A 254 6.85 -11.80 -30.16
N HIS A 255 6.55 -11.76 -31.46
CA HIS A 255 6.62 -12.94 -32.34
C HIS A 255 8.05 -13.31 -32.79
N GLU A 256 9.03 -12.46 -32.50
CA GLU A 256 10.47 -12.67 -32.80
C GLU A 256 11.31 -12.94 -31.54
N ALA A 257 10.68 -13.03 -30.36
CA ALA A 257 11.35 -13.10 -29.06
C ALA A 257 10.60 -14.05 -28.11
N ASN A 258 11.31 -14.59 -27.13
CA ASN A 258 10.68 -15.35 -26.04
C ASN A 258 10.40 -14.41 -24.86
N VAL A 259 9.27 -13.74 -24.88
CA VAL A 259 8.91 -12.73 -23.89
C VAL A 259 7.60 -13.07 -23.21
N ALA A 260 7.51 -12.68 -21.94
CA ALA A 260 6.27 -12.49 -21.22
C ALA A 260 5.97 -10.99 -21.22
N GLU A 261 4.86 -10.61 -21.83
CA GLU A 261 4.43 -9.22 -21.94
C GLU A 261 3.02 -9.08 -21.39
N GLN A 262 2.80 -8.06 -20.59
CA GLN A 262 1.51 -7.76 -20.00
C GLN A 262 1.27 -6.26 -20.01
N THR A 263 0.07 -5.87 -20.39
CA THR A 263 -0.46 -4.52 -20.19
C THR A 263 -1.71 -4.63 -19.32
N GLU A 264 -1.75 -3.86 -18.27
CA GLU A 264 -2.88 -3.81 -17.36
C GLU A 264 -3.37 -2.38 -17.21
N HIS A 265 -4.69 -2.22 -17.27
CA HIS A 265 -5.39 -0.97 -16.97
C HIS A 265 -6.42 -1.25 -15.89
N SER A 266 -6.38 -0.50 -14.82
CA SER A 266 -7.32 -0.62 -13.71
C SER A 266 -7.93 0.73 -13.41
N ILE A 267 -9.26 0.77 -13.34
CA ILE A 267 -10.03 1.95 -12.93
C ILE A 267 -10.91 1.55 -11.76
N ASN A 268 -10.77 2.27 -10.67
CA ASN A 268 -11.62 2.12 -9.49
C ASN A 268 -12.27 3.46 -9.16
N GLY A 269 -13.56 3.43 -8.88
CA GLY A 269 -14.31 4.59 -8.42
C GLY A 269 -15.28 4.18 -7.33
N CYS A 270 -15.45 5.04 -6.34
CA CYS A 270 -16.41 4.82 -5.26
C CYS A 270 -17.03 6.13 -4.81
N LEU A 271 -18.33 6.07 -4.55
CA LEU A 271 -19.07 7.07 -3.83
C LEU A 271 -19.66 6.40 -2.59
N LEU A 272 -19.22 6.83 -1.42
CA LEU A 272 -19.64 6.29 -0.13
C LEU A 272 -20.30 7.38 0.70
N TYR A 273 -21.48 7.11 1.18
CA TYR A 273 -22.16 7.92 2.20
C TYR A 273 -22.16 7.13 3.51
N THR A 274 -21.64 7.74 4.56
CA THR A 274 -21.69 7.19 5.92
C THR A 274 -22.52 8.11 6.80
N SER A 275 -23.38 7.54 7.63
CA SER A 275 -24.16 8.26 8.64
C SER A 275 -24.11 7.46 9.93
N ASP A 276 -23.78 8.12 11.02
CA ASP A 276 -23.91 7.56 12.35
C ASP A 276 -25.33 7.80 12.83
N ALA A 277 -26.18 6.80 12.70
CA ALA A 277 -27.59 6.87 13.06
C ALA A 277 -27.83 6.37 14.51
N ALA A 278 -26.77 6.03 15.26
CA ALA A 278 -26.90 5.42 16.59
C ALA A 278 -27.16 6.43 17.71
N ASP A 279 -26.92 7.72 17.48
CA ASP A 279 -27.07 8.77 18.50
C ASP A 279 -28.43 9.48 18.48
N ASP A 280 -29.37 9.05 17.64
CA ASP A 280 -30.74 9.62 17.56
C ASP A 280 -31.81 8.79 18.34
N LEU A 281 -31.39 7.91 19.28
CA LEU A 281 -32.29 7.13 20.12
C LEU A 281 -32.09 7.42 21.60
#